data_72041448de12b3a5f9bcf269a34ee7fd
#
_entry.id   72041448de12b3a5f9bcf269a34ee7fd
#
_cell.length_a   1.000
_cell.length_b   1.000
_cell.length_c   1.000
_cell.angle_alpha   90.00
_cell.angle_beta   90.00
_cell.angle_gamma   90.00
#
_symmetry.space_group_name_H-M   'P 1'
#
loop_
_entity.id
_entity.type
_entity.pdbx_description
1 polymer ?
#
loop_
_entity_poly.entity_id
_entity_poly.type
_entity_poly.pdbx_seq_one_letter_code
_entity_poly.pdbx_strand_id
1 'polypeptide(L)'
;MLNRLFGALAVAVGVGAVVAVKLLKDQKETENNEVEDDDNEVHFITLSDGDGVAQPTYDASDRSLEVQEVCGVYPYLNPDFVEELLAEASSLNGMFEQDTLVTIHHYVSFDSEKNREAFADIMTAAGYECAEEGITKKVFVEDGAIISDILNVANQASVLNGNYQNYSIQKK
;
A
#
# COMPACT_ATOMS: atom_id res chain seq x y z
N MET A 1 20.11 5.74 -10.52
CA MET A 1 19.40 4.80 -9.65
C MET A 1 17.90 5.15 -9.51
N LEU A 2 17.55 6.42 -9.43
CA LEU A 2 16.17 6.92 -9.28
C LEU A 2 15.17 6.36 -10.34
N ASN A 3 15.56 6.33 -11.62
CA ASN A 3 14.66 5.85 -12.69
C ASN A 3 14.24 4.36 -12.60
N ARG A 4 14.94 3.54 -11.80
CA ARG A 4 14.59 2.12 -11.64
C ARG A 4 13.60 1.90 -10.50
N LEU A 5 13.67 2.73 -9.47
CA LEU A 5 12.69 2.71 -8.37
C LEU A 5 11.29 3.05 -8.89
N PHE A 6 11.18 4.08 -9.75
CA PHE A 6 9.90 4.49 -10.34
C PHE A 6 9.29 3.47 -11.31
N GLY A 7 10.09 2.64 -11.97
CA GLY A 7 9.57 1.56 -12.81
C GLY A 7 8.81 0.49 -12.01
N ALA A 8 9.24 0.21 -10.79
CA ALA A 8 8.56 -0.73 -9.89
C ALA A 8 7.37 -0.10 -9.16
N LEU A 9 7.45 1.20 -8.84
CA LEU A 9 6.36 1.96 -8.20
C LEU A 9 5.11 2.09 -9.07
N ALA A 10 5.25 2.14 -10.40
CA ALA A 10 4.11 2.27 -11.32
C ALA A 10 3.12 1.10 -11.25
N VAL A 11 3.55 -0.08 -10.77
CA VAL A 11 2.67 -1.25 -10.58
C VAL A 11 1.84 -1.16 -9.30
N ALA A 12 2.34 -0.44 -8.28
CA ALA A 12 1.66 -0.31 -6.99
C ALA A 12 0.44 0.64 -7.02
N VAL A 13 0.40 1.59 -7.96
CA VAL A 13 -0.72 2.54 -8.12
C VAL A 13 -2.05 1.83 -8.44
N GLY A 14 -2.00 0.63 -9.05
CA GLY A 14 -3.18 -0.17 -9.34
C GLY A 14 -3.94 -0.68 -8.12
N VAL A 15 -3.26 -0.88 -6.97
CA VAL A 15 -3.88 -1.45 -5.77
C VAL A 15 -4.68 -0.40 -5.00
N GLY A 16 -4.19 0.83 -4.92
CA GLY A 16 -4.93 1.95 -4.30
C GLY A 16 -6.25 2.28 -5.00
N ALA A 17 -6.27 2.19 -6.34
CA ALA A 17 -7.46 2.45 -7.14
C ALA A 17 -8.52 1.32 -6.99
N VAL A 18 -8.10 0.07 -6.83
CA VAL A 18 -9.01 -1.08 -6.65
C VAL A 18 -9.75 -1.01 -5.32
N VAL A 19 -9.09 -0.50 -4.27
CA VAL A 19 -9.69 -0.33 -2.94
C VAL A 19 -10.84 0.67 -2.95
N ALA A 20 -10.63 1.83 -3.56
CA ALA A 20 -11.66 2.87 -3.66
C ALA A 20 -12.90 2.37 -4.43
N VAL A 21 -12.69 1.58 -5.48
CA VAL A 21 -13.78 1.03 -6.30
C VAL A 21 -14.58 -0.04 -5.57
N LYS A 22 -13.94 -0.91 -4.77
CA LYS A 22 -14.64 -1.97 -4.05
C LYS A 22 -15.48 -1.43 -2.90
N LEU A 23 -14.93 -0.53 -2.08
CA LEU A 23 -15.66 0.14 -1.00
C LEU A 23 -16.88 0.94 -1.50
N LEU A 24 -16.77 1.55 -2.69
CA LEU A 24 -17.86 2.30 -3.31
C LEU A 24 -18.95 1.39 -3.90
N LYS A 25 -18.57 0.20 -4.38
CA LYS A 25 -19.53 -0.75 -4.93
C LYS A 25 -20.43 -1.32 -3.82
N ASP A 26 -19.86 -1.64 -2.68
CA ASP A 26 -20.60 -2.16 -1.52
C ASP A 26 -21.54 -1.09 -0.90
N GLN A 27 -21.20 0.21 -1.01
CA GLN A 27 -22.09 1.31 -0.61
C GLN A 27 -23.22 1.59 -1.61
N LYS A 28 -23.01 1.34 -2.91
CA LYS A 28 -24.06 1.57 -3.93
C LYS A 28 -25.11 0.45 -4.00
N GLU A 29 -24.82 -0.73 -3.53
CA GLU A 29 -25.80 -1.83 -3.52
C GLU A 29 -26.90 -1.63 -2.48
N THR A 30 -26.77 -0.64 -1.57
CA THR A 30 -27.78 -0.29 -0.56
C THR A 30 -28.75 0.80 -1.02
N GLU A 31 -28.54 1.50 -2.13
CA GLU A 31 -29.46 2.51 -2.65
C GLU A 31 -29.60 2.45 -4.19
N ASN A 32 -30.71 1.84 -4.59
CA ASN A 32 -31.47 2.02 -5.84
C ASN A 32 -30.92 1.57 -7.21
N ASN A 33 -31.73 0.69 -7.76
CA ASN A 33 -32.12 0.42 -9.14
C ASN A 33 -31.94 1.54 -10.17
N GLU A 34 -31.47 1.08 -11.35
CA GLU A 34 -31.68 1.61 -12.70
C GLU A 34 -30.90 2.89 -13.09
N VAL A 35 -29.94 2.73 -13.97
CA VAL A 35 -29.90 3.18 -15.37
C VAL A 35 -28.54 2.84 -15.99
N GLU A 36 -28.57 2.13 -17.11
CA GLU A 36 -27.46 1.97 -18.05
C GLU A 36 -27.07 3.35 -18.58
N ASP A 37 -25.77 3.67 -18.59
CA ASP A 37 -25.14 4.33 -19.73
C ASP A 37 -23.61 4.19 -19.68
N ASP A 38 -23.10 3.82 -20.81
CA ASP A 38 -21.73 3.62 -21.22
C ASP A 38 -21.05 4.99 -21.43
N ASP A 39 -20.17 5.39 -20.50
CA ASP A 39 -19.15 6.38 -20.80
C ASP A 39 -17.97 6.24 -19.82
N ASN A 40 -16.83 5.98 -20.40
CA ASN A 40 -15.53 5.72 -19.79
C ASN A 40 -14.92 7.00 -19.19
N GLU A 41 -15.64 7.65 -18.28
CA GLU A 41 -15.16 8.80 -17.54
C GLU A 41 -14.57 8.36 -16.21
N VAL A 42 -13.27 8.54 -16.04
CA VAL A 42 -12.57 8.30 -14.77
C VAL A 42 -13.02 9.38 -13.79
N HIS A 43 -14.06 9.11 -13.03
CA HIS A 43 -14.46 9.97 -11.94
C HIS A 43 -13.49 9.80 -10.76
N PHE A 44 -12.69 10.81 -10.49
CA PHE A 44 -12.00 10.95 -9.21
C PHE A 44 -13.05 11.21 -8.13
N ILE A 45 -13.35 10.20 -7.35
CA ILE A 45 -14.27 10.37 -6.22
C ILE A 45 -13.45 10.87 -5.03
N THR A 46 -13.67 12.12 -4.68
CA THR A 46 -13.25 12.65 -3.38
C THR A 46 -14.10 11.96 -2.31
N LEU A 47 -13.46 11.09 -1.50
CA LEU A 47 -14.12 10.47 -0.36
C LEU A 47 -14.50 11.59 0.61
N SER A 48 -15.79 11.78 0.81
CA SER A 48 -16.30 12.75 1.78
C SER A 48 -16.09 12.26 3.20
N ASP A 49 -15.75 13.19 4.08
CA ASP A 49 -15.57 13.01 5.52
C ASP A 49 -16.69 12.16 6.15
N GLY A 50 -16.39 10.91 6.51
CA GLY A 50 -17.42 10.17 7.25
C GLY A 50 -17.08 8.80 7.74
N ASP A 51 -16.45 7.91 7.01
CA ASP A 51 -16.38 6.52 7.44
C ASP A 51 -14.99 5.86 7.27
N GLY A 52 -14.14 6.08 8.27
CA GLY A 52 -13.05 5.12 8.57
C GLY A 52 -11.80 5.18 7.70
N VAL A 53 -11.72 6.08 6.72
CA VAL A 53 -10.50 6.29 5.91
C VAL A 53 -9.70 7.44 6.51
N ALA A 54 -8.42 7.19 6.79
CA ALA A 54 -7.51 8.23 7.25
C ALA A 54 -7.35 9.34 6.21
N GLN A 55 -7.16 10.57 6.66
CA GLN A 55 -6.74 11.67 5.80
C GLN A 55 -5.22 11.75 5.75
N PRO A 56 -4.61 12.12 4.61
CA PRO A 56 -3.19 12.41 4.58
C PRO A 56 -2.86 13.53 5.57
N THR A 57 -2.04 13.24 6.56
CA THR A 57 -1.74 14.18 7.66
C THR A 57 -0.32 14.70 7.64
N TYR A 58 0.50 14.22 6.71
CA TYR A 58 1.92 14.50 6.71
C TYR A 58 2.31 15.50 5.62
N ASP A 59 3.18 16.45 5.99
CA ASP A 59 3.84 17.36 5.06
C ASP A 59 5.30 16.91 4.90
N ALA A 60 5.70 16.61 3.68
CA ALA A 60 7.05 16.20 3.35
C ALA A 60 7.85 17.32 2.65
N SER A 61 7.36 18.56 2.63
CA SER A 61 7.97 19.66 1.86
C SER A 61 9.37 20.06 2.33
N ASP A 62 9.73 19.73 3.56
CA ASP A 62 11.05 19.97 4.17
C ASP A 62 12.03 18.79 4.00
N ARG A 63 11.59 17.70 3.34
CA ARG A 63 12.37 16.48 3.15
C ARG A 63 13.13 16.49 1.82
N SER A 64 14.00 15.49 1.62
CA SER A 64 14.67 15.27 0.34
C SER A 64 13.66 15.08 -0.80
N LEU A 65 14.05 15.41 -2.03
CA LEU A 65 13.18 15.23 -3.20
C LEU A 65 12.71 13.78 -3.35
N GLU A 66 13.57 12.81 -3.02
CA GLU A 66 13.25 11.39 -3.08
C GLU A 66 12.12 11.03 -2.09
N VAL A 67 12.19 11.53 -0.85
CA VAL A 67 11.14 11.33 0.15
C VAL A 67 9.84 12.01 -0.29
N GLN A 68 9.91 13.24 -0.82
CA GLN A 68 8.74 13.96 -1.33
C GLN A 68 8.04 13.19 -2.46
N GLU A 69 8.81 12.64 -3.41
CA GLU A 69 8.28 11.86 -4.52
C GLU A 69 7.59 10.57 -4.03
N VAL A 70 8.21 9.86 -3.07
CA VAL A 70 7.61 8.65 -2.47
C VAL A 70 6.34 9.00 -1.70
N CYS A 71 6.36 10.05 -0.87
CA CYS A 71 5.16 10.51 -0.15
C CYS A 71 4.05 11.00 -1.09
N GLY A 72 4.39 11.50 -2.28
CA GLY A 72 3.42 11.84 -3.32
C GLY A 72 2.68 10.62 -3.87
N VAL A 73 3.32 9.46 -3.90
CA VAL A 73 2.72 8.18 -4.31
C VAL A 73 2.01 7.49 -3.14
N TYR A 74 2.56 7.61 -1.93
CA TYR A 74 2.07 6.99 -0.69
C TYR A 74 1.70 8.05 0.36
N PRO A 75 0.62 8.80 0.17
CA PRO A 75 0.32 10.03 0.93
C PRO A 75 -0.06 9.79 2.40
N TYR A 76 -0.29 8.56 2.80
CA TYR A 76 -0.65 8.19 4.17
C TYR A 76 0.55 7.75 5.01
N LEU A 77 1.76 7.74 4.42
CA LEU A 77 2.99 7.38 5.14
C LEU A 77 3.63 8.58 5.83
N ASN A 78 4.14 8.32 7.03
CA ASN A 78 4.99 9.27 7.73
C ASN A 78 6.30 9.46 6.94
N PRO A 79 6.70 10.71 6.59
CA PRO A 79 7.96 10.98 5.89
C PRO A 79 9.20 10.43 6.62
N ASP A 80 9.21 10.38 7.95
CA ASP A 80 10.32 9.79 8.71
C ASP A 80 10.46 8.29 8.42
N PHE A 81 9.35 7.56 8.40
CA PHE A 81 9.35 6.14 8.01
C PHE A 81 9.86 5.92 6.58
N VAL A 82 9.43 6.78 5.66
CA VAL A 82 9.88 6.72 4.26
C VAL A 82 11.39 6.97 4.17
N GLU A 83 11.91 7.98 4.88
CA GLU A 83 13.33 8.33 4.90
C GLU A 83 14.18 7.18 5.46
N GLU A 84 13.77 6.59 6.59
CA GLU A 84 14.44 5.43 7.19
C GLU A 84 14.47 4.23 6.23
N LEU A 85 13.33 3.91 5.61
CA LEU A 85 13.24 2.79 4.68
C LEU A 85 14.10 3.01 3.42
N LEU A 86 14.14 4.23 2.88
CA LEU A 86 15.00 4.56 1.73
C LEU A 86 16.48 4.51 2.10
N ALA A 87 16.86 4.88 3.32
CA ALA A 87 18.23 4.73 3.80
C ALA A 87 18.67 3.25 3.87
N GLU A 88 17.74 2.34 4.17
CA GLU A 88 18.01 0.90 4.21
C GLU A 88 17.96 0.24 2.82
N ALA A 89 17.46 0.92 1.79
CA ALA A 89 17.18 0.37 0.47
C ALA A 89 18.40 -0.34 -0.16
N SER A 90 19.59 0.24 -0.06
CA SER A 90 20.82 -0.36 -0.59
C SER A 90 21.20 -1.65 0.13
N SER A 91 20.96 -1.72 1.43
CA SER A 91 21.21 -2.92 2.24
C SER A 91 20.21 -4.03 1.90
N LEU A 92 18.93 -3.68 1.81
CA LEU A 92 17.87 -4.62 1.45
C LEU A 92 18.04 -5.21 0.05
N ASN A 93 18.39 -4.37 -0.93
CA ASN A 93 18.66 -4.82 -2.30
C ASN A 93 19.92 -5.70 -2.40
N GLY A 94 20.90 -5.52 -1.51
CA GLY A 94 22.13 -6.32 -1.45
C GLY A 94 22.02 -7.59 -0.59
N MET A 95 20.93 -7.78 0.15
CA MET A 95 20.78 -8.91 1.08
C MET A 95 20.56 -10.24 0.36
N PHE A 96 19.97 -10.21 -0.83
CA PHE A 96 19.65 -11.39 -1.62
C PHE A 96 20.11 -11.21 -3.06
N GLU A 97 20.44 -12.34 -3.71
CA GLU A 97 20.73 -12.35 -5.14
C GLU A 97 19.45 -12.00 -5.95
N GLN A 98 19.63 -11.33 -7.09
CA GLN A 98 18.58 -11.05 -8.05
C GLN A 98 17.85 -12.35 -8.44
N ASP A 99 16.55 -12.26 -8.74
CA ASP A 99 15.67 -13.37 -9.10
C ASP A 99 15.49 -14.42 -7.99
N THR A 100 16.00 -14.18 -6.77
CA THR A 100 15.70 -15.05 -5.63
C THR A 100 14.25 -14.88 -5.20
N LEU A 101 13.55 -16.00 -4.97
CA LEU A 101 12.22 -15.96 -4.37
C LEU A 101 12.33 -15.82 -2.85
N VAL A 102 11.78 -14.76 -2.31
CA VAL A 102 11.71 -14.50 -0.86
C VAL A 102 10.27 -14.41 -0.40
N THR A 103 10.04 -14.66 0.88
CA THR A 103 8.75 -14.39 1.53
C THR A 103 8.91 -13.18 2.43
N ILE A 104 8.11 -12.15 2.22
CA ILE A 104 8.03 -10.97 3.09
C ILE A 104 6.84 -11.19 4.03
N HIS A 105 7.10 -11.05 5.33
CA HIS A 105 6.08 -11.03 6.37
C HIS A 105 5.93 -9.59 6.85
N HIS A 106 4.73 -9.05 6.83
CA HIS A 106 4.41 -7.72 7.36
C HIS A 106 3.55 -7.86 8.61
N TYR A 107 3.94 -7.15 9.66
CA TYR A 107 3.23 -7.11 10.93
C TYR A 107 2.42 -5.83 11.00
N VAL A 108 1.11 -5.98 11.07
CA VAL A 108 0.15 -4.87 11.05
C VAL A 108 -0.89 -5.09 12.14
N SER A 109 -1.27 -4.04 12.84
CA SER A 109 -2.33 -4.10 13.85
C SER A 109 -3.41 -3.05 13.58
N PHE A 110 -4.61 -3.35 14.03
CA PHE A 110 -5.78 -2.48 13.90
C PHE A 110 -6.54 -2.46 15.22
N ASP A 111 -7.01 -1.28 15.62
CA ASP A 111 -7.91 -1.13 16.77
C ASP A 111 -9.36 -1.51 16.42
N SER A 112 -9.72 -1.44 15.15
CA SER A 112 -11.05 -1.77 14.62
C SER A 112 -11.05 -3.09 13.88
N GLU A 113 -11.90 -4.01 14.27
CA GLU A 113 -12.11 -5.29 13.58
C GLU A 113 -12.60 -5.05 12.13
N LYS A 114 -13.52 -4.11 11.92
CA LYS A 114 -13.98 -3.71 10.59
C LYS A 114 -12.84 -3.29 9.67
N ASN A 115 -11.90 -2.49 10.19
CA ASN A 115 -10.76 -2.03 9.40
C ASN A 115 -9.77 -3.17 9.12
N ARG A 116 -9.57 -4.07 10.08
CA ARG A 116 -8.77 -5.28 9.91
C ARG A 116 -9.33 -6.19 8.82
N GLU A 117 -10.64 -6.43 8.83
CA GLU A 117 -11.32 -7.24 7.80
C GLU A 117 -11.21 -6.58 6.43
N ALA A 118 -11.47 -5.27 6.33
CA ALA A 118 -11.34 -4.53 5.08
C ALA A 118 -9.89 -4.58 4.54
N PHE A 119 -8.89 -4.45 5.41
CA PHE A 119 -7.48 -4.61 5.04
C PHE A 119 -7.19 -6.02 4.53
N ALA A 120 -7.64 -7.06 5.23
CA ALA A 120 -7.43 -8.44 4.84
C ALA A 120 -8.05 -8.75 3.47
N ASP A 121 -9.26 -8.28 3.20
CA ASP A 121 -9.94 -8.45 1.91
C ASP A 121 -9.14 -7.83 0.76
N ILE A 122 -8.69 -6.59 0.96
CA ILE A 122 -7.88 -5.85 -0.02
C ILE A 122 -6.57 -6.57 -0.29
N MET A 123 -5.86 -6.95 0.77
CA MET A 123 -4.55 -7.57 0.63
C MET A 123 -4.65 -8.99 0.06
N THR A 124 -5.72 -9.74 0.39
CA THR A 124 -6.01 -11.03 -0.24
C THR A 124 -6.24 -10.87 -1.74
N ALA A 125 -7.01 -9.86 -2.15
CA ALA A 125 -7.22 -9.55 -3.56
C ALA A 125 -5.92 -9.13 -4.29
N ALA A 126 -4.96 -8.58 -3.56
CA ALA A 126 -3.61 -8.23 -4.06
C ALA A 126 -2.60 -9.41 -4.01
N GLY A 127 -3.05 -10.61 -3.62
CA GLY A 127 -2.25 -11.82 -3.63
C GLY A 127 -1.42 -12.06 -2.36
N TYR A 128 -1.79 -11.43 -1.24
CA TYR A 128 -1.21 -11.72 0.06
C TYR A 128 -1.95 -12.86 0.77
N GLU A 129 -1.24 -13.63 1.55
CA GLU A 129 -1.80 -14.58 2.51
C GLU A 129 -1.98 -13.86 3.84
N CYS A 130 -3.22 -13.71 4.30
CA CYS A 130 -3.55 -13.01 5.54
C CYS A 130 -3.64 -13.98 6.72
N ALA A 131 -3.05 -13.60 7.85
CA ALA A 131 -3.09 -14.30 9.12
C ALA A 131 -3.44 -13.33 10.25
N GLU A 132 -3.65 -13.83 11.47
CA GLU A 132 -4.05 -13.02 12.63
C GLU A 132 -3.01 -11.94 12.98
N GLU A 133 -1.72 -12.28 12.85
CA GLU A 133 -0.59 -11.41 13.25
C GLU A 133 -0.04 -10.54 12.10
N GLY A 134 -0.56 -10.69 10.88
CA GLY A 134 -0.06 -9.96 9.73
C GLY A 134 -0.33 -10.63 8.40
N ILE A 135 0.39 -10.20 7.39
CA ILE A 135 0.24 -10.72 6.03
C ILE A 135 1.56 -11.13 5.43
N THR A 136 1.52 -12.06 4.49
CA THR A 136 2.73 -12.56 3.81
C THR A 136 2.55 -12.55 2.31
N LYS A 137 3.66 -12.32 1.60
CA LYS A 137 3.72 -12.42 0.14
C LYS A 137 5.06 -12.97 -0.31
N LYS A 138 5.02 -13.78 -1.37
CA LYS A 138 6.23 -14.22 -2.07
C LYS A 138 6.53 -13.27 -3.21
N VAL A 139 7.74 -12.74 -3.25
CA VAL A 139 8.21 -11.84 -4.29
C VAL A 139 9.57 -12.29 -4.83
N PHE A 140 9.84 -12.03 -6.10
CA PHE A 140 11.19 -12.14 -6.63
C PHE A 140 11.97 -10.89 -6.28
N VAL A 141 13.23 -11.10 -5.91
CA VAL A 141 14.15 -9.98 -5.61
C VAL A 141 14.52 -9.29 -6.91
N GLU A 142 13.92 -8.15 -7.14
CA GLU A 142 14.22 -7.22 -8.21
C GLU A 142 14.56 -5.85 -7.60
N ASP A 143 15.22 -4.97 -8.38
CA ASP A 143 15.55 -3.63 -7.90
C ASP A 143 14.31 -2.87 -7.42
N GLY A 144 14.26 -2.59 -6.12
CA GLY A 144 13.18 -1.84 -5.49
C GLY A 144 11.90 -2.64 -5.17
N ALA A 145 11.80 -3.90 -5.56
CA ALA A 145 10.59 -4.71 -5.35
C ALA A 145 10.23 -4.86 -3.86
N ILE A 146 11.22 -5.15 -3.01
CA ILE A 146 11.03 -5.30 -1.56
C ILE A 146 10.56 -3.98 -0.94
N ILE A 147 11.23 -2.88 -1.27
CA ILE A 147 10.88 -1.54 -0.77
C ILE A 147 9.48 -1.15 -1.21
N SER A 148 9.15 -1.34 -2.48
CA SER A 148 7.82 -1.04 -3.02
C SER A 148 6.72 -1.85 -2.32
N ASP A 149 6.98 -3.11 -2.01
CA ASP A 149 6.03 -3.97 -1.31
C ASP A 149 5.81 -3.49 0.13
N ILE A 150 6.88 -3.13 0.86
CA ILE A 150 6.80 -2.57 2.21
C ILE A 150 6.01 -1.26 2.23
N LEU A 151 6.34 -0.31 1.32
CA LEU A 151 5.66 0.98 1.21
C LEU A 151 4.16 0.80 0.91
N ASN A 152 3.83 -0.11 0.00
CA ASN A 152 2.45 -0.39 -0.38
C ASN A 152 1.64 -0.93 0.79
N VAL A 153 2.16 -1.92 1.52
CA VAL A 153 1.46 -2.52 2.67
C VAL A 153 1.31 -1.50 3.80
N ALA A 154 2.37 -0.75 4.11
CA ALA A 154 2.35 0.27 5.15
C ALA A 154 1.34 1.39 4.83
N ASN A 155 1.32 1.88 3.58
CA ASN A 155 0.35 2.89 3.15
C ASN A 155 -1.08 2.36 3.23
N GLN A 156 -1.32 1.12 2.77
CA GLN A 156 -2.65 0.52 2.82
C GLN A 156 -3.14 0.31 4.26
N ALA A 157 -2.26 -0.06 5.18
CA ALA A 157 -2.58 -0.13 6.59
C ALA A 157 -2.97 1.26 7.13
N SER A 158 -2.18 2.28 6.82
CA SER A 158 -2.42 3.66 7.26
C SER A 158 -3.74 4.23 6.73
N VAL A 159 -4.11 3.94 5.47
CA VAL A 159 -5.41 4.32 4.88
C VAL A 159 -6.59 3.82 5.73
N LEU A 160 -6.46 2.65 6.32
CA LEU A 160 -7.49 2.02 7.16
C LEU A 160 -7.27 2.24 8.67
N ASN A 161 -6.53 3.29 9.04
CA ASN A 161 -6.20 3.59 10.44
C ASN A 161 -5.52 2.42 11.18
N GLY A 162 -4.77 1.60 10.45
CA GLY A 162 -3.93 0.55 11.00
C GLY A 162 -2.53 1.06 11.32
N ASN A 163 -1.84 0.30 12.15
CA ASN A 163 -0.46 0.55 12.51
C ASN A 163 0.45 -0.50 11.86
N TYR A 164 1.29 -0.06 10.92
CA TYR A 164 2.35 -0.88 10.36
C TYR A 164 3.50 -0.93 11.35
N GLN A 165 3.82 -2.11 11.86
CA GLN A 165 4.80 -2.28 12.94
C GLN A 165 6.21 -2.55 12.41
N ASN A 166 6.35 -3.59 11.60
CA ASN A 166 7.62 -3.99 11.01
C ASN A 166 7.42 -5.03 9.91
N TYR A 167 8.52 -5.53 9.39
CA TYR A 167 8.55 -6.64 8.43
C TYR A 167 9.70 -7.60 8.73
N SER A 168 9.62 -8.79 8.17
CA SER A 168 10.75 -9.72 8.10
C SER A 168 10.80 -10.41 6.73
N ILE A 169 12.00 -10.76 6.29
CA ILE A 169 12.24 -11.37 4.98
C ILE A 169 12.91 -12.72 5.17
N GLN A 170 12.35 -13.75 4.56
CA GLN A 170 12.88 -15.10 4.63
C GLN A 170 13.18 -15.61 3.21
N LYS A 171 14.40 -16.11 3.01
CA LYS A 171 14.75 -16.89 1.82
C LYS A 171 14.12 -18.27 1.93
N LYS A 172 13.50 -18.72 0.87
CA LYS A 172 12.94 -20.06 0.81
C LYS A 172 14.01 -21.08 0.45
#